data_bc7e53c4a5399ff807bc3647b8cdd0b2
#
_entry.id   bc7e53c4a5399ff807bc3647b8cdd0b2
#
_cell.length_a   1.000
_cell.length_b   1.000
_cell.length_c   1.000
_cell.angle_alpha   90.00
_cell.angle_beta   90.00
_cell.angle_gamma   90.00
#
_symmetry.space_group_name_H-M   'P 1'
#
loop_
_entity.id
_entity.type
_entity.pdbx_description
1 polymer ?
#
loop_
_entity_poly.entity_id
_entity_poly.type
_entity_poly.pdbx_seq_one_letter_code
_entity_poly.pdbx_strand_id
1 'polypeptide(L)'
;MYLIGAVTTGVFAFVYFTMMNTAIPGWIFLAVVLSFIPHDMMYGPQAALIAECFTPRLRYSGASLGFHLSSVIAGGPAPLIATALLAATGSGYVIALYILFCAIVSITATAFLPDYTNRDISRDHAPDLLGRAAEG
;
A
#
# COMPACT_ATOMS: atom_id res chain seq x y z
N MET A 1 5.73 1.28 -10.29
CA MET A 1 4.58 0.37 -10.26
C MET A 1 3.59 0.71 -9.14
N TYR A 2 4.02 0.85 -7.91
CA TYR A 2 3.14 1.18 -6.77
C TYR A 2 2.26 2.43 -6.99
N LEU A 3 2.84 3.54 -7.46
CA LEU A 3 2.11 4.79 -7.73
C LEU A 3 1.00 4.62 -8.77
N ILE A 4 1.27 3.85 -9.82
CA ILE A 4 0.27 3.56 -10.87
C ILE A 4 -0.89 2.77 -10.26
N GLY A 5 -0.59 1.77 -9.42
CA GLY A 5 -1.59 1.00 -8.69
C GLY A 5 -2.43 1.89 -7.76
N ALA A 6 -1.81 2.81 -7.01
CA ALA A 6 -2.51 3.72 -6.11
C ALA A 6 -3.47 4.67 -6.84
N VAL A 7 -3.03 5.26 -7.95
CA VAL A 7 -3.89 6.12 -8.80
C VAL A 7 -5.03 5.30 -9.40
N THR A 8 -4.72 4.12 -9.94
CA THR A 8 -5.73 3.23 -10.54
C THR A 8 -6.77 2.80 -9.50
N THR A 9 -6.35 2.48 -8.28
CA THR A 9 -7.27 2.13 -7.17
C THR A 9 -8.19 3.30 -6.83
N GLY A 10 -7.66 4.51 -6.72
CA GLY A 10 -8.46 5.70 -6.42
C GLY A 10 -9.52 5.99 -7.50
N VAL A 11 -9.16 5.90 -8.75
CA VAL A 11 -10.09 6.09 -9.89
C VAL A 11 -11.08 4.93 -9.97
N PHE A 12 -10.60 3.70 -9.82
CA PHE A 12 -11.44 2.51 -9.92
C PHE A 12 -12.48 2.42 -8.79
N ALA A 13 -12.23 3.02 -7.62
CA ALA A 13 -13.20 3.06 -6.53
C ALA A 13 -14.54 3.67 -6.98
N PHE A 14 -14.53 4.71 -7.79
CA PHE A 14 -15.76 5.31 -8.33
C PHE A 14 -16.48 4.38 -9.31
N VAL A 15 -15.73 3.73 -10.19
CA VAL A 15 -16.27 2.74 -11.14
C VAL A 15 -16.88 1.56 -10.38
N TYR A 16 -16.18 1.08 -9.35
CA TYR A 16 -16.63 -0.01 -8.48
C TYR A 16 -17.97 0.29 -7.84
N PHE A 17 -18.13 1.46 -7.21
CA PHE A 17 -19.39 1.84 -6.56
C PHE A 17 -20.51 2.13 -7.58
N THR A 18 -20.18 2.64 -8.76
CA THR A 18 -21.15 2.78 -9.84
C THR A 18 -21.69 1.42 -10.29
N MET A 19 -20.84 0.43 -10.45
CA MET A 19 -21.23 -0.94 -10.79
C MET A 19 -22.02 -1.61 -9.67
N MET A 20 -21.63 -1.40 -8.41
CA MET A 20 -22.36 -1.89 -7.24
C MET A 20 -23.78 -1.31 -7.14
N ASN A 21 -23.95 -0.04 -7.48
CA ASN A 21 -25.25 0.65 -7.43
C ASN A 21 -26.26 0.14 -8.45
N THR A 22 -25.83 -0.60 -9.48
CA THR A 22 -26.74 -1.22 -10.45
C THR A 22 -27.59 -2.34 -9.87
N ALA A 23 -27.19 -2.88 -8.71
CA ALA A 23 -27.82 -4.02 -8.02
C ALA A 23 -28.00 -5.29 -8.88
N ILE A 24 -27.29 -5.38 -10.01
CA ILE A 24 -27.31 -6.55 -10.89
C ILE A 24 -26.18 -7.51 -10.47
N PRO A 25 -26.47 -8.78 -10.13
CA PRO A 25 -25.44 -9.72 -9.61
C PRO A 25 -24.22 -9.88 -10.52
N GLY A 26 -24.43 -9.86 -11.85
CA GLY A 26 -23.33 -9.96 -12.82
C GLY A 26 -22.37 -8.77 -12.78
N TRP A 27 -22.89 -7.56 -12.65
CA TRP A 27 -22.07 -6.35 -12.53
C TRP A 27 -21.35 -6.27 -11.20
N ILE A 28 -21.99 -6.72 -10.12
CA ILE A 28 -21.36 -6.81 -8.79
C ILE A 28 -20.20 -7.78 -8.83
N PHE A 29 -20.40 -8.98 -9.41
CA PHE A 29 -19.33 -9.97 -9.55
C PHE A 29 -18.16 -9.42 -10.37
N LEU A 30 -18.46 -8.78 -11.51
CA LEU A 30 -17.45 -8.17 -12.36
C LEU A 30 -16.68 -7.06 -11.64
N ALA A 31 -17.37 -6.21 -10.87
CA ALA A 31 -16.74 -5.15 -10.08
C ALA A 31 -15.75 -5.72 -9.06
N VAL A 32 -16.14 -6.77 -8.35
CA VAL A 32 -15.27 -7.44 -7.38
C VAL A 32 -14.04 -8.04 -8.06
N VAL A 33 -14.21 -8.78 -9.15
CA VAL A 33 -13.09 -9.39 -9.88
C VAL A 33 -12.13 -8.33 -10.41
N LEU A 34 -12.66 -7.27 -11.02
CA LEU A 34 -11.83 -6.18 -11.56
C LEU A 34 -11.10 -5.39 -10.46
N SER A 35 -11.65 -5.32 -9.24
CA SER A 35 -10.99 -4.62 -8.12
C SER A 35 -9.71 -5.30 -7.65
N PHE A 36 -9.54 -6.60 -7.91
CA PHE A 36 -8.30 -7.31 -7.59
C PHE A 36 -7.12 -6.82 -8.42
N ILE A 37 -7.34 -6.37 -9.65
CA ILE A 37 -6.26 -5.91 -10.54
C ILE A 37 -5.50 -4.73 -9.94
N PRO A 38 -6.13 -3.58 -9.63
CA PRO A 38 -5.42 -2.46 -9.02
C PRO A 38 -4.93 -2.77 -7.60
N HIS A 39 -5.64 -3.62 -6.87
CA HIS A 39 -5.22 -4.07 -5.54
C HIS A 39 -3.89 -4.83 -5.60
N ASP A 40 -3.77 -5.83 -6.48
CA ASP A 40 -2.58 -6.65 -6.60
C ASP A 40 -1.39 -5.87 -7.19
N MET A 41 -1.65 -4.90 -8.07
CA MET A 41 -0.62 -3.97 -8.55
C MET A 41 0.01 -3.13 -7.44
N MET A 42 -0.73 -2.83 -6.37
CA MET A 42 -0.20 -2.16 -5.19
C MET A 42 0.49 -3.15 -4.24
N TYR A 43 -0.11 -4.30 -4.02
CA TYR A 43 0.32 -5.26 -3.02
C TYR A 43 1.67 -5.89 -3.34
N GLY A 44 1.93 -6.20 -4.62
CA GLY A 44 3.18 -6.79 -5.07
C GLY A 44 4.42 -5.94 -4.73
N PRO A 45 4.50 -4.68 -5.19
CA PRO A 45 5.65 -3.83 -4.90
C PRO A 45 5.74 -3.31 -3.46
N GLN A 46 4.65 -3.36 -2.69
CA GLN A 46 4.58 -2.83 -1.33
C GLN A 46 5.61 -3.48 -0.40
N ALA A 47 5.74 -4.79 -0.46
CA ALA A 47 6.69 -5.52 0.37
C ALA A 47 8.14 -5.12 0.07
N ALA A 48 8.47 -4.92 -1.21
CA ALA A 48 9.78 -4.45 -1.63
C ALA A 48 10.06 -3.02 -1.15
N LEU A 49 9.11 -2.10 -1.34
CA LEU A 49 9.22 -0.72 -0.87
C LEU A 49 9.46 -0.62 0.64
N ILE A 50 8.71 -1.40 1.43
CA ILE A 50 8.90 -1.44 2.88
C ILE A 50 10.27 -2.02 3.23
N ALA A 51 10.68 -3.09 2.55
CA ALA A 51 11.98 -3.73 2.81
C ALA A 51 13.17 -2.81 2.48
N GLU A 52 13.05 -1.96 1.45
CA GLU A 52 14.08 -0.99 1.05
C GLU A 52 14.27 0.15 2.07
N CYS A 53 13.26 0.44 2.89
CA CYS A 53 13.34 1.47 3.94
C CYS A 53 14.26 1.06 5.11
N PHE A 54 14.63 -0.22 5.22
CA PHE A 54 15.43 -0.73 6.32
C PHE A 54 16.81 -1.23 5.86
N THR A 55 17.81 -1.04 6.73
CA THR A 55 19.14 -1.61 6.51
C THR A 55 19.09 -3.14 6.46
N PRO A 56 19.99 -3.82 5.74
CA PRO A 56 19.97 -5.28 5.57
C PRO A 56 19.84 -6.07 6.87
N ARG A 57 20.43 -5.54 7.95
CA ARG A 57 20.43 -6.18 9.29
C ARG A 57 19.07 -6.13 9.98
N LEU A 58 18.29 -5.06 9.74
CA LEU A 58 16.98 -4.84 10.36
C LEU A 58 15.82 -5.08 9.40
N ARG A 59 16.11 -5.44 8.14
CA ARG A 59 15.12 -5.53 7.07
C ARG A 59 13.98 -6.48 7.41
N TYR A 60 14.27 -7.67 7.93
CA TYR A 60 13.23 -8.63 8.28
C TYR A 60 12.36 -8.18 9.45
N SER A 61 13.01 -7.80 10.55
CA SER A 61 12.27 -7.40 11.75
C SER A 61 11.56 -6.06 11.57
N GLY A 62 12.23 -5.08 10.97
CA GLY A 62 11.66 -3.75 10.73
C GLY A 62 10.53 -3.77 9.72
N ALA A 63 10.70 -4.44 8.59
CA ALA A 63 9.67 -4.56 7.58
C ALA A 63 8.44 -5.33 8.08
N SER A 64 8.64 -6.43 8.80
CA SER A 64 7.56 -7.22 9.38
C SER A 64 6.79 -6.41 10.43
N LEU A 65 7.49 -5.77 11.36
CA LEU A 65 6.86 -4.95 12.40
C LEU A 65 6.10 -3.77 11.80
N GLY A 66 6.72 -3.06 10.85
CA GLY A 66 6.10 -1.93 10.17
C GLY A 66 4.85 -2.34 9.40
N PHE A 67 4.89 -3.46 8.68
CA PHE A 67 3.75 -4.00 7.96
C PHE A 67 2.60 -4.38 8.90
N HIS A 68 2.87 -5.11 9.96
CA HIS A 68 1.83 -5.52 10.91
C HIS A 68 1.26 -4.34 11.68
N LEU A 69 2.10 -3.40 12.10
CA LEU A 69 1.64 -2.21 12.82
C LEU A 69 0.76 -1.32 11.92
N SER A 70 1.15 -1.11 10.67
CA SER A 70 0.34 -0.36 9.71
C SER A 70 -0.98 -1.06 9.40
N SER A 71 -0.99 -2.39 9.32
CA SER A 71 -2.21 -3.18 9.11
C SER A 71 -3.19 -3.05 10.27
N VAL A 72 -2.70 -3.02 11.51
CA VAL A 72 -3.55 -2.83 12.68
C VAL A 72 -4.10 -1.40 12.74
N ILE A 73 -3.26 -0.40 12.50
CA ILE A 73 -3.64 1.02 12.62
C ILE A 73 -4.54 1.46 11.46
N ALA A 74 -4.21 1.09 10.24
CA ALA A 74 -4.94 1.51 9.03
C ALA A 74 -6.03 0.52 8.63
N GLY A 75 -5.76 -0.79 8.69
CA GLY A 75 -6.69 -1.84 8.27
C GLY A 75 -7.79 -2.11 9.29
N GLY A 76 -7.49 -2.04 10.59
CA GLY A 76 -8.45 -2.29 11.66
C GLY A 76 -9.65 -1.34 11.64
N PRO A 77 -9.45 -0.01 11.66
CA PRO A 77 -10.55 0.97 11.65
C PRO A 77 -11.26 1.10 10.30
N ALA A 78 -10.66 0.70 9.19
CA ALA A 78 -11.19 0.93 7.85
C ALA A 78 -12.63 0.38 7.65
N PRO A 79 -12.98 -0.86 8.06
CA PRO A 79 -14.34 -1.34 7.96
C PRO A 79 -15.33 -0.56 8.81
N LEU A 80 -14.91 -0.11 10.01
CA LEU A 80 -15.73 0.69 10.91
C LEU A 80 -16.02 2.07 10.31
N ILE A 81 -15.01 2.71 9.75
CA ILE A 81 -15.14 4.00 9.07
C ILE A 81 -16.05 3.85 7.84
N ALA A 82 -15.85 2.81 7.03
CA ALA A 82 -16.66 2.56 5.84
C ALA A 82 -18.14 2.34 6.20
N THR A 83 -18.42 1.52 7.22
CA THR A 83 -19.80 1.28 7.69
C THR A 83 -20.43 2.53 8.30
N ALA A 84 -19.69 3.31 9.07
CA ALA A 84 -20.17 4.56 9.65
C ALA A 84 -20.48 5.60 8.56
N LEU A 85 -19.64 5.74 7.56
CA LEU A 85 -19.86 6.62 6.41
C LEU A 85 -21.09 6.19 5.61
N LEU A 86 -21.25 4.89 5.37
CA LEU A 86 -22.42 4.34 4.69
C LEU A 86 -23.71 4.58 5.49
N ALA A 87 -23.67 4.34 6.80
CA ALA A 87 -24.81 4.55 7.68
C ALA A 87 -25.21 6.04 7.78
N ALA A 88 -24.24 6.95 7.77
CA ALA A 88 -24.49 8.39 7.86
C ALA A 88 -25.03 9.00 6.56
N THR A 89 -24.59 8.50 5.40
CA THR A 89 -24.87 9.12 4.10
C THR A 89 -25.78 8.29 3.19
N GLY A 90 -25.89 6.99 3.46
CA GLY A 90 -26.64 6.05 2.61
C GLY A 90 -26.04 5.83 1.21
N SER A 91 -24.86 6.39 0.93
CA SER A 91 -24.25 6.35 -0.40
C SER A 91 -22.86 5.71 -0.38
N GLY A 92 -22.62 4.73 -1.27
CA GLY A 92 -21.32 4.12 -1.47
C GLY A 92 -20.25 5.08 -2.02
N TYR A 93 -20.65 6.18 -2.65
CA TYR A 93 -19.70 7.17 -3.19
C TYR A 93 -18.86 7.86 -2.13
N VAL A 94 -19.36 7.97 -0.90
CA VAL A 94 -18.58 8.53 0.21
C VAL A 94 -17.44 7.59 0.61
N ILE A 95 -17.65 6.28 0.48
CA ILE A 95 -16.58 5.29 0.66
C ILE A 95 -15.55 5.43 -0.46
N ALA A 96 -15.98 5.66 -1.71
CA ALA A 96 -15.07 5.93 -2.83
C ALA A 96 -14.21 7.18 -2.58
N LEU A 97 -14.78 8.25 -2.02
CA LEU A 97 -14.06 9.44 -1.60
C LEU A 97 -13.04 9.15 -0.50
N TYR A 98 -13.39 8.33 0.47
CA TYR A 98 -12.48 7.87 1.52
C TYR A 98 -11.30 7.08 0.94
N ILE A 99 -11.55 6.16 0.01
CA ILE A 99 -10.51 5.39 -0.69
C ILE A 99 -9.60 6.32 -1.50
N LEU A 100 -10.17 7.31 -2.19
CA LEU A 100 -9.41 8.31 -2.93
C LEU A 100 -8.51 9.13 -2.01
N PHE A 101 -9.02 9.55 -0.85
CA PHE A 101 -8.23 10.25 0.16
C PHE A 101 -7.06 9.39 0.65
N CYS A 102 -7.30 8.12 0.98
CA CYS A 102 -6.25 7.18 1.36
C CYS A 102 -5.22 6.98 0.24
N ALA A 103 -5.65 6.92 -1.03
CA ALA A 103 -4.76 6.81 -2.18
C ALA A 103 -3.86 8.04 -2.31
N ILE A 104 -4.41 9.25 -2.13
CA ILE A 104 -3.64 10.51 -2.15
C ILE A 104 -2.59 10.53 -1.04
N VAL A 105 -2.98 10.15 0.19
CA VAL A 105 -2.04 10.05 1.33
C VAL A 105 -0.94 9.05 1.01
N SER A 106 -1.27 7.90 0.44
CA SER A 106 -0.31 6.85 0.07
C SER A 106 0.66 7.33 -1.02
N ILE A 107 0.17 8.01 -2.04
CA ILE A 107 0.99 8.59 -3.12
C ILE A 107 1.94 9.64 -2.54
N THR A 108 1.43 10.52 -1.69
CA THR A 108 2.23 11.58 -1.06
C THR A 108 3.31 10.97 -0.17
N ALA A 109 2.96 10.01 0.67
CA ALA A 109 3.91 9.30 1.53
C ALA A 109 5.01 8.61 0.70
N THR A 110 4.64 7.94 -0.39
CA THR A 110 5.60 7.26 -1.28
C THR A 110 6.49 8.25 -2.02
N ALA A 111 5.97 9.42 -2.41
CA ALA A 111 6.76 10.46 -3.08
C ALA A 111 7.82 11.09 -2.15
N PHE A 112 7.58 11.08 -0.84
CA PHE A 112 8.55 11.54 0.16
C PHE A 112 9.57 10.46 0.56
N LEU A 113 9.36 9.19 0.18
CA LEU A 113 10.37 8.17 0.43
C LEU A 113 11.57 8.40 -0.48
N PRO A 114 12.80 8.44 0.06
CA PRO A 114 14.00 8.49 -0.76
C PRO A 114 14.12 7.20 -1.58
N ASP A 115 14.40 7.38 -2.86
CA ASP A 115 14.57 6.28 -3.82
C ASP A 115 15.90 5.57 -3.56
N TYR A 116 15.85 4.41 -2.92
CA TYR A 116 17.01 3.57 -2.64
C TYR A 116 17.28 2.50 -3.70
N THR A 117 16.51 2.49 -4.79
CA THR A 117 16.51 1.42 -5.82
C THR A 117 17.88 1.17 -6.48
N ASN A 118 18.82 2.13 -6.41
CA ASN A 118 20.16 2.03 -7.01
C ASN A 118 21.30 2.21 -6.00
N ARG A 119 21.07 2.11 -4.70
CA ARG A 119 22.17 2.12 -3.73
C ARG A 119 22.83 0.77 -3.66
N ASP A 120 24.12 0.76 -3.93
CA ASP A 120 24.98 -0.41 -3.83
C ASP A 120 25.11 -0.82 -2.35
N ILE A 121 24.32 -1.80 -1.95
CA ILE A 121 24.22 -2.31 -0.56
C ILE A 121 25.54 -2.96 -0.11
N SER A 122 26.45 -3.26 -1.06
CA SER A 122 27.74 -3.85 -0.78
C SER A 122 28.72 -2.88 -0.11
N ARG A 123 28.48 -1.56 -0.21
CA ARG A 123 29.38 -0.54 0.37
C ARG A 123 29.23 -0.37 1.87
N ASP A 124 28.09 -0.73 2.45
CA ASP A 124 27.87 -0.61 3.90
C ASP A 124 28.61 -1.68 4.72
N HIS A 125 29.14 -2.73 4.04
CA HIS A 125 29.90 -3.81 4.68
C HIS A 125 31.42 -3.70 4.48
N ALA A 126 31.88 -2.79 3.63
CA ALA A 126 33.29 -2.62 3.32
C ALA A 126 34.15 -2.20 4.56
N PRO A 127 33.69 -1.30 5.45
CA PRO A 127 34.45 -0.92 6.63
C PRO A 127 34.68 -2.07 7.62
N ASP A 128 33.69 -2.94 7.77
CA ASP A 128 33.70 -4.04 8.74
C ASP A 128 34.65 -5.18 8.29
N LEU A 129 34.75 -5.40 6.98
CA LEU A 129 35.65 -6.42 6.42
C LEU A 129 37.12 -5.96 6.42
N LEU A 130 37.36 -4.66 6.21
CA LEU A 130 38.70 -4.08 6.26
C LEU A 130 39.21 -3.98 7.69
N GLY A 131 38.35 -3.73 8.68
CA GLY A 131 38.71 -3.76 10.10
C GLY A 131 39.13 -5.17 10.58
N ARG A 132 38.41 -6.20 10.16
CA ARG A 132 38.70 -7.59 10.51
C ARG A 132 39.96 -8.12 9.82
N ALA A 133 40.28 -7.67 8.62
CA ALA A 133 41.50 -8.04 7.91
C ALA A 133 42.76 -7.37 8.48
N ALA A 134 42.63 -6.29 9.25
CA ALA A 134 43.73 -5.59 9.90
C ALA A 134 44.04 -6.13 11.30
N GLU A 135 43.17 -6.93 11.89
CA GLU A 135 43.33 -7.52 13.22
C GLU A 135 43.83 -8.99 13.18
N GLY A 136 44.01 -9.61 12.02
CA GLY A 136 44.49 -10.96 11.80
C GLY A 136 45.83 -11.00 11.11
#